data_31e05769553fa447f34efe63096e8dd4
#
_entry.id   31e05769553fa447f34efe63096e8dd4
#
_cell.length_a   1.000
_cell.length_b   1.000
_cell.length_c   1.000
_cell.angle_alpha   90.00
_cell.angle_beta   90.00
_cell.angle_gamma   90.00
#
_symmetry.space_group_name_H-M   'P 1'
#
loop_
_entity.id
_entity.type
_entity.pdbx_description
1 polymer ?
#
loop_
_entity_poly.entity_id
_entity_poly.type
_entity_poly.pdbx_seq_one_letter_code
_entity_poly.pdbx_strand_id
1 'polypeptide(L)'
;SNNGTVRGAKTLVITVIEESSIYYTGSSKESSIFVFGVTQFDSIQPLNAIVVNRGADVNMTSQLVESSNLFQPLSGYDVTYQFRGIPIGTVPTDGRGFANITHNIPFSQPLGITTVDVIFAGSSDLLGASANFSTINIRSLTILVIDDIFDNPVAGEQFNISGRITSDNGSGLEQVDGTLLPANILFDINGESIGFTVSGGFVTTGGYWNASILLSPNFAAGNNTIEAAYIPAVNFYLGSNSTTQFDTRGFTEIRFIEPTL
;
A
#
# COMPACT_ATOMS: atom_id res chain seq x y z
N SER A 1 -27.53 -18.00 36.70
CA SER A 1 -26.57 -17.13 37.39
C SER A 1 -25.22 -17.29 36.71
N ASN A 2 -24.84 -16.25 35.97
CA ASN A 2 -23.54 -16.18 35.30
C ASN A 2 -22.49 -15.85 36.38
N ASN A 3 -21.86 -16.88 36.94
CA ASN A 3 -20.61 -16.69 37.65
C ASN A 3 -19.50 -16.48 36.62
N GLY A 4 -19.25 -15.22 36.26
CA GLY A 4 -18.05 -14.85 35.53
C GLY A 4 -16.86 -15.43 36.27
N THR A 5 -15.99 -16.15 35.58
CA THR A 5 -14.81 -16.77 36.16
C THR A 5 -13.93 -15.67 36.70
N VAL A 6 -13.87 -15.49 38.01
CA VAL A 6 -13.04 -14.46 38.66
C VAL A 6 -11.58 -14.80 38.41
N ARG A 7 -10.85 -13.91 37.71
CA ARG A 7 -9.41 -14.02 37.42
C ARG A 7 -8.54 -14.01 38.68
N GLY A 8 -7.31 -14.45 38.56
CA GLY A 8 -6.28 -14.38 39.63
C GLY A 8 -6.10 -15.66 40.41
N ALA A 9 -5.35 -15.57 41.50
CA ALA A 9 -5.07 -16.70 42.37
C ALA A 9 -6.32 -17.24 43.05
N LYS A 10 -6.52 -18.54 42.99
CA LYS A 10 -7.61 -19.29 43.61
C LYS A 10 -7.05 -20.38 44.49
N THR A 11 -7.72 -20.64 45.59
CA THR A 11 -7.42 -21.78 46.45
C THR A 11 -8.28 -22.96 46.02
N LEU A 12 -7.64 -24.03 45.62
CA LEU A 12 -8.28 -25.32 45.41
C LEU A 12 -8.15 -26.13 46.70
N VAL A 13 -9.29 -26.42 47.32
CA VAL A 13 -9.34 -27.27 48.53
C VAL A 13 -9.84 -28.66 48.12
N ILE A 14 -9.02 -29.64 48.28
CA ILE A 14 -9.42 -31.06 48.11
C ILE A 14 -9.64 -31.64 49.49
N THR A 15 -10.89 -31.97 49.78
CA THR A 15 -11.30 -32.56 51.06
C THR A 15 -11.72 -34.02 50.86
N VAL A 16 -11.08 -34.93 51.57
CA VAL A 16 -11.55 -36.29 51.69
C VAL A 16 -12.53 -36.32 52.87
N ILE A 17 -13.80 -36.58 52.53
CA ILE A 17 -14.85 -36.67 53.56
C ILE A 17 -14.68 -38.02 54.25
N GLU A 18 -14.72 -37.98 55.57
CA GLU A 18 -14.73 -39.19 56.41
C GLU A 18 -15.98 -39.99 56.08
N GLU A 19 -15.81 -41.19 55.54
CA GLU A 19 -16.90 -42.16 55.56
C GLU A 19 -16.96 -42.77 56.95
N SER A 20 -18.15 -43.18 57.39
CA SER A 20 -18.48 -43.65 58.72
C SER A 20 -17.71 -44.95 59.14
N SER A 21 -16.46 -45.05 58.71
CA SER A 21 -15.51 -46.14 59.08
C SER A 21 -14.58 -45.63 60.16
N ILE A 22 -14.49 -46.41 61.24
CA ILE A 22 -13.60 -46.14 62.36
C ILE A 22 -12.09 -46.18 62.07
N TYR A 23 -11.74 -46.38 60.80
CA TYR A 23 -10.34 -46.54 60.36
C TYR A 23 -9.77 -45.40 59.57
N TYR A 24 -10.57 -44.44 59.12
CA TYR A 24 -10.12 -43.32 58.28
C TYR A 24 -10.61 -41.99 58.83
N THR A 25 -9.69 -41.05 59.00
CA THR A 25 -10.01 -39.66 59.38
C THR A 25 -9.99 -38.82 58.14
N GLY A 26 -10.96 -37.90 58.03
CA GLY A 26 -11.00 -36.94 56.96
C GLY A 26 -9.73 -36.09 56.89
N SER A 27 -9.27 -35.76 55.71
CA SER A 27 -8.14 -34.86 55.49
C SER A 27 -8.43 -33.86 54.40
N SER A 28 -7.86 -32.67 54.48
CA SER A 28 -7.93 -31.67 53.44
C SER A 28 -6.53 -31.20 53.03
N LYS A 29 -6.38 -30.90 51.74
CA LYS A 29 -5.16 -30.28 51.23
C LYS A 29 -5.55 -29.07 50.38
N GLU A 30 -4.85 -27.99 50.61
CA GLU A 30 -4.99 -26.75 49.81
C GLU A 30 -3.88 -26.66 48.76
N SER A 31 -4.23 -26.15 47.60
CA SER A 31 -3.28 -25.81 46.54
C SER A 31 -3.72 -24.49 45.88
N SER A 32 -2.75 -23.69 45.43
CA SER A 32 -3.02 -22.49 44.70
C SER A 32 -3.08 -22.80 43.20
N ILE A 33 -4.11 -22.32 42.53
CA ILE A 33 -4.21 -22.29 41.07
C ILE A 33 -4.35 -20.85 40.64
N PHE A 34 -3.87 -20.51 39.43
CA PHE A 34 -4.01 -19.20 38.85
C PHE A 34 -4.92 -19.28 37.62
N VAL A 35 -5.97 -18.45 37.60
CA VAL A 35 -6.95 -18.40 36.50
C VAL A 35 -6.69 -17.15 35.67
N PHE A 36 -6.34 -17.34 34.41
CA PHE A 36 -6.19 -16.24 33.44
C PHE A 36 -7.50 -15.97 32.71
N GLY A 37 -7.78 -14.70 32.45
CA GLY A 37 -8.80 -14.31 31.48
C GLY A 37 -8.32 -14.55 30.06
N VAL A 38 -9.19 -15.03 29.21
CA VAL A 38 -8.93 -15.19 27.77
C VAL A 38 -9.34 -13.92 27.06
N THR A 39 -8.45 -13.36 26.24
CA THR A 39 -8.69 -12.14 25.49
C THR A 39 -8.80 -12.42 23.99
N GLN A 40 -9.49 -11.53 23.28
CA GLN A 40 -9.54 -11.53 21.82
C GLN A 40 -9.82 -10.14 21.30
N PHE A 41 -9.57 -9.94 20.01
CA PHE A 41 -10.06 -8.77 19.28
C PHE A 41 -11.44 -9.08 18.70
N ASP A 42 -12.47 -8.36 19.14
CA ASP A 42 -13.86 -8.53 18.72
C ASP A 42 -14.19 -7.73 17.44
N SER A 43 -13.56 -6.57 17.28
CA SER A 43 -13.73 -5.69 16.13
C SER A 43 -12.38 -5.17 15.66
N ILE A 44 -12.17 -5.20 14.34
CA ILE A 44 -11.00 -4.62 13.68
C ILE A 44 -11.45 -3.84 12.45
N GLN A 45 -10.83 -2.67 12.19
CA GLN A 45 -11.10 -1.82 11.03
C GLN A 45 -9.77 -1.31 10.45
N PRO A 46 -9.57 -1.36 9.13
CA PRO A 46 -10.50 -1.75 8.07
C PRO A 46 -10.77 -3.25 8.03
N LEU A 47 -12.03 -3.63 7.89
CA LEU A 47 -12.45 -5.03 7.79
C LEU A 47 -12.22 -5.62 6.38
N ASN A 48 -12.30 -4.78 5.36
CA ASN A 48 -12.11 -5.17 3.96
C ASN A 48 -10.74 -4.72 3.46
N ALA A 49 -10.23 -5.40 2.42
CA ALA A 49 -9.03 -4.97 1.73
C ALA A 49 -9.15 -3.52 1.24
N ILE A 50 -8.16 -2.71 1.52
CA ILE A 50 -8.10 -1.32 1.09
C ILE A 50 -6.92 -1.07 0.17
N VAL A 51 -7.04 -0.03 -0.64
CA VAL A 51 -5.96 0.46 -1.51
C VAL A 51 -5.56 1.84 -1.03
N VAL A 52 -4.28 2.04 -0.81
CA VAL A 52 -3.72 3.30 -0.32
C VAL A 52 -2.48 3.69 -1.12
N ASN A 53 -2.24 4.98 -1.26
CA ASN A 53 -1.00 5.47 -1.84
C ASN A 53 0.03 5.71 -0.74
N ARG A 54 1.31 5.61 -1.08
CA ARG A 54 2.37 6.15 -0.22
C ARG A 54 2.09 7.61 0.08
N GLY A 55 2.47 8.07 1.27
CA GLY A 55 2.16 9.41 1.76
C GLY A 55 0.75 9.59 2.32
N ALA A 56 -0.16 8.63 2.11
CA ALA A 56 -1.51 8.67 2.67
C ALA A 56 -1.57 8.14 4.10
N ASP A 57 -2.56 8.60 4.86
CA ASP A 57 -2.84 8.11 6.20
C ASP A 57 -3.81 6.93 6.17
N VAL A 58 -3.53 5.93 6.99
CA VAL A 58 -4.42 4.79 7.24
C VAL A 58 -4.86 4.81 8.70
N ASN A 59 -6.16 4.85 8.91
CA ASN A 59 -6.74 4.74 10.23
C ASN A 59 -7.05 3.28 10.54
N MET A 60 -6.56 2.79 11.66
CA MET A 60 -6.77 1.43 12.14
C MET A 60 -7.38 1.45 13.52
N THR A 61 -8.39 0.64 13.71
CA THR A 61 -9.13 0.52 14.98
C THR A 61 -9.26 -0.95 15.33
N SER A 62 -9.06 -1.28 16.59
CA SER A 62 -9.34 -2.61 17.13
C SER A 62 -10.03 -2.52 18.48
N GLN A 63 -10.86 -3.49 18.81
CA GLN A 63 -11.49 -3.59 20.12
C GLN A 63 -11.00 -4.84 20.84
N LEU A 64 -10.38 -4.66 22.00
CA LEU A 64 -9.91 -5.72 22.86
C LEU A 64 -10.97 -6.05 23.92
N VAL A 65 -11.33 -7.32 24.00
CA VAL A 65 -12.32 -7.81 24.95
C VAL A 65 -11.83 -9.06 25.70
N GLU A 66 -12.39 -9.30 26.87
CA GLU A 66 -12.24 -10.57 27.58
C GLU A 66 -13.35 -11.53 27.17
N SER A 67 -13.01 -12.53 26.34
CA SER A 67 -14.00 -13.50 25.82
C SER A 67 -14.49 -14.47 26.90
N SER A 68 -13.66 -14.74 27.94
CA SER A 68 -14.05 -15.55 29.09
C SER A 68 -15.05 -14.87 30.04
N ASN A 69 -15.30 -13.55 29.85
CA ASN A 69 -16.22 -12.74 30.65
C ASN A 69 -17.23 -11.99 29.78
N LEU A 70 -18.02 -12.71 29.00
CA LEU A 70 -19.13 -12.16 28.18
C LEU A 70 -18.69 -11.03 27.25
N PHE A 71 -17.49 -11.10 26.67
CA PHE A 71 -16.91 -10.07 25.81
C PHE A 71 -16.79 -8.70 26.49
N GLN A 72 -16.45 -8.71 27.78
CA GLN A 72 -16.22 -7.49 28.55
C GLN A 72 -15.13 -6.64 27.89
N PRO A 73 -15.39 -5.38 27.53
CA PRO A 73 -14.36 -4.48 27.01
C PRO A 73 -13.21 -4.28 28.01
N LEU A 74 -11.99 -4.31 27.50
CA LEU A 74 -10.77 -4.14 28.30
C LEU A 74 -10.19 -2.75 28.06
N SER A 75 -10.22 -1.91 29.10
CA SER A 75 -9.78 -0.49 29.07
C SER A 75 -8.41 -0.31 29.68
N GLY A 76 -7.58 0.57 29.07
CA GLY A 76 -6.26 0.94 29.59
C GLY A 76 -5.15 -0.07 29.28
N TYR A 77 -5.38 -1.02 28.41
CA TYR A 77 -4.37 -2.00 27.97
C TYR A 77 -3.69 -1.58 26.69
N ASP A 78 -2.36 -1.73 26.65
CA ASP A 78 -1.56 -1.39 25.48
C ASP A 78 -1.74 -2.41 24.35
N VAL A 79 -2.08 -1.91 23.17
CA VAL A 79 -2.25 -2.67 21.93
C VAL A 79 -1.23 -2.18 20.91
N THR A 80 -0.45 -3.11 20.35
CA THR A 80 0.59 -2.82 19.36
C THR A 80 0.12 -3.19 17.97
N TYR A 81 0.26 -2.25 17.03
CA TYR A 81 0.00 -2.46 15.61
C TYR A 81 1.31 -2.69 14.87
N GLN A 82 1.31 -3.60 13.88
CA GLN A 82 2.50 -3.97 13.11
C GLN A 82 2.20 -4.05 11.63
N PHE A 83 3.13 -3.53 10.79
CA PHE A 83 3.19 -3.82 9.36
C PHE A 83 4.25 -4.88 9.10
N ARG A 84 3.88 -6.03 8.51
CA ARG A 84 4.79 -7.15 8.23
C ARG A 84 5.64 -7.54 9.46
N GLY A 85 5.06 -7.52 10.65
CA GLY A 85 5.76 -7.81 11.88
C GLY A 85 6.63 -6.66 12.45
N ILE A 86 6.67 -5.50 11.79
CA ILE A 86 7.39 -4.31 12.27
C ILE A 86 6.40 -3.42 13.02
N PRO A 87 6.64 -3.13 14.32
CA PRO A 87 5.78 -2.24 15.08
C PRO A 87 5.69 -0.85 14.47
N ILE A 88 4.47 -0.35 14.30
CA ILE A 88 4.19 1.01 13.81
C ILE A 88 3.66 1.91 14.91
N GLY A 89 3.20 1.35 16.02
CA GLY A 89 2.77 2.09 17.19
C GLY A 89 2.10 1.21 18.22
N THR A 90 2.08 1.71 19.45
CA THR A 90 1.37 1.12 20.59
C THR A 90 0.47 2.17 21.20
N VAL A 91 -0.79 1.82 21.41
CA VAL A 91 -1.80 2.73 21.96
C VAL A 91 -2.64 2.01 23.03
N PRO A 92 -3.02 2.69 24.10
CA PRO A 92 -3.91 2.11 25.10
C PRO A 92 -5.35 2.05 24.60
N THR A 93 -6.09 1.06 25.07
CA THR A 93 -7.52 0.94 24.82
C THR A 93 -8.32 1.97 25.66
N ASP A 94 -9.38 2.49 25.08
CA ASP A 94 -10.32 3.40 25.75
C ASP A 94 -11.30 2.68 26.69
N GLY A 95 -12.25 3.42 27.30
CA GLY A 95 -13.27 2.88 28.20
C GLY A 95 -14.21 1.84 27.58
N ARG A 96 -14.21 1.71 26.24
CA ARG A 96 -14.97 0.71 25.48
C ARG A 96 -14.10 -0.39 24.90
N GLY A 97 -12.82 -0.43 25.27
CA GLY A 97 -11.85 -1.41 24.77
C GLY A 97 -11.28 -1.08 23.38
N PHE A 98 -11.57 0.09 22.80
CA PHE A 98 -11.05 0.46 21.48
C PHE A 98 -9.65 1.07 21.57
N ALA A 99 -8.78 0.61 20.68
CA ALA A 99 -7.49 1.21 20.38
C ALA A 99 -7.53 1.77 18.95
N ASN A 100 -7.09 3.02 18.75
CA ASN A 100 -7.11 3.69 17.45
C ASN A 100 -5.72 4.23 17.14
N ILE A 101 -5.23 3.96 15.92
CA ILE A 101 -3.98 4.53 15.42
C ILE A 101 -4.16 5.06 14.00
N THR A 102 -3.57 6.22 13.73
CA THR A 102 -3.38 6.73 12.37
C THR A 102 -1.93 6.55 12.00
N HIS A 103 -1.66 5.86 10.88
CA HIS A 103 -0.32 5.62 10.39
C HIS A 103 -0.17 6.19 8.98
N ASN A 104 0.80 7.09 8.79
CA ASN A 104 1.19 7.58 7.48
C ASN A 104 2.03 6.53 6.77
N ILE A 105 1.64 6.13 5.56
CA ILE A 105 2.40 5.17 4.75
C ILE A 105 3.65 5.86 4.20
N PRO A 106 4.85 5.54 4.67
CA PRO A 106 6.05 6.24 4.25
C PRO A 106 6.37 5.96 2.78
N PHE A 107 7.05 6.91 2.10
CA PHE A 107 7.49 6.74 0.71
C PHE A 107 8.50 5.59 0.53
N SER A 108 9.18 5.17 1.58
CA SER A 108 10.06 3.99 1.60
C SER A 108 9.32 2.65 1.75
N GLN A 109 7.99 2.69 2.00
CA GLN A 109 7.21 1.46 2.16
C GLN A 109 7.20 0.67 0.85
N PRO A 110 7.51 -0.65 0.87
CA PRO A 110 7.40 -1.50 -0.31
C PRO A 110 5.99 -1.49 -0.89
N LEU A 111 5.90 -1.46 -2.24
CA LEU A 111 4.62 -1.51 -2.96
C LEU A 111 3.98 -2.90 -2.91
N GLY A 112 2.69 -2.94 -3.22
CA GLY A 112 1.90 -4.16 -3.29
C GLY A 112 1.20 -4.50 -1.99
N ILE A 113 0.78 -5.76 -1.87
CA ILE A 113 -0.06 -6.24 -0.78
C ILE A 113 0.77 -6.40 0.50
N THR A 114 0.28 -5.84 1.58
CA THR A 114 0.85 -5.98 2.93
C THR A 114 -0.22 -6.43 3.92
N THR A 115 0.23 -7.08 5.01
CA THR A 115 -0.60 -7.44 6.16
C THR A 115 -0.35 -6.47 7.30
N VAL A 116 -1.38 -6.23 8.07
CA VAL A 116 -1.32 -5.49 9.33
C VAL A 116 -1.81 -6.40 10.43
N ASP A 117 -1.04 -6.46 11.49
CA ASP A 117 -1.36 -7.26 12.67
C ASP A 117 -1.61 -6.34 13.86
N VAL A 118 -2.50 -6.77 14.75
CA VAL A 118 -2.73 -6.16 16.04
C VAL A 118 -2.46 -7.17 17.14
N ILE A 119 -1.72 -6.75 18.16
CA ILE A 119 -1.23 -7.63 19.23
C ILE A 119 -1.49 -6.99 20.59
N PHE A 120 -2.04 -7.79 21.48
CA PHE A 120 -2.05 -7.56 22.91
C PHE A 120 -1.11 -8.60 23.55
N ALA A 121 -0.06 -8.17 24.22
CA ALA A 121 0.94 -9.07 24.78
C ALA A 121 0.45 -9.87 26.00
N GLY A 122 -0.72 -9.51 26.56
CA GLY A 122 -1.21 -10.05 27.82
C GLY A 122 -0.83 -9.19 29.02
N SER A 123 -1.29 -9.61 30.18
CA SER A 123 -0.96 -9.01 31.48
C SER A 123 -0.74 -10.07 32.54
N SER A 124 -0.59 -9.67 33.80
CA SER A 124 -0.44 -10.60 34.93
C SER A 124 -1.62 -11.56 35.12
N ASP A 125 -2.80 -11.21 34.56
CA ASP A 125 -4.06 -11.94 34.76
C ASP A 125 -4.85 -12.17 33.48
N LEU A 126 -4.33 -11.70 32.33
CA LEU A 126 -4.92 -11.87 31.00
C LEU A 126 -3.93 -12.53 30.04
N LEU A 127 -4.40 -13.50 29.28
CA LEU A 127 -3.64 -14.08 28.18
C LEU A 127 -3.53 -13.05 27.02
N GLY A 128 -2.45 -13.10 26.27
CA GLY A 128 -2.26 -12.29 25.08
C GLY A 128 -3.22 -12.70 23.95
N ALA A 129 -3.46 -11.77 23.02
CA ALA A 129 -4.26 -11.97 21.82
C ALA A 129 -3.58 -11.34 20.61
N SER A 130 -3.87 -11.88 19.42
CA SER A 130 -3.49 -11.26 18.15
C SER A 130 -4.58 -11.43 17.12
N ALA A 131 -4.68 -10.49 16.20
CA ALA A 131 -5.57 -10.58 15.05
C ALA A 131 -4.93 -9.91 13.84
N ASN A 132 -5.32 -10.35 12.64
CA ASN A 132 -4.87 -9.78 11.38
C ASN A 132 -5.97 -8.89 10.82
N PHE A 133 -5.58 -7.70 10.38
CA PHE A 133 -6.45 -6.86 9.56
C PHE A 133 -6.58 -7.45 8.16
N SER A 134 -7.52 -6.94 7.38
CA SER A 134 -7.55 -7.24 5.96
C SER A 134 -6.32 -6.64 5.26
N THR A 135 -6.04 -7.15 4.06
CA THR A 135 -4.86 -6.71 3.31
C THR A 135 -4.93 -5.25 2.90
N ILE A 136 -3.79 -4.58 2.94
CA ILE A 136 -3.60 -3.22 2.41
C ILE A 136 -2.77 -3.34 1.13
N ASN A 137 -3.29 -2.85 0.01
CA ASN A 137 -2.55 -2.75 -1.25
C ASN A 137 -1.95 -1.34 -1.36
N ILE A 138 -0.64 -1.25 -1.22
CA ILE A 138 0.11 0.01 -1.25
C ILE A 138 0.51 0.33 -2.69
N ARG A 139 0.16 1.54 -3.14
CA ARG A 139 0.44 2.06 -4.48
C ARG A 139 1.36 3.26 -4.43
N SER A 140 2.01 3.51 -5.56
CA SER A 140 2.79 4.72 -5.81
C SER A 140 2.10 5.58 -6.86
N LEU A 141 2.12 6.88 -6.67
CA LEU A 141 1.94 7.84 -7.74
C LEU A 141 3.13 7.77 -8.68
N THR A 142 2.93 8.09 -9.95
CA THR A 142 4.02 8.26 -10.91
C THR A 142 4.09 9.71 -11.37
N ILE A 143 5.29 10.13 -11.72
CA ILE A 143 5.56 11.46 -12.27
C ILE A 143 6.23 11.24 -13.62
N LEU A 144 5.54 11.61 -14.68
CA LEU A 144 6.04 11.58 -16.05
C LEU A 144 6.46 13.00 -16.45
N VAL A 145 7.66 13.12 -17.00
CA VAL A 145 8.20 14.38 -17.52
C VAL A 145 8.70 14.14 -18.94
N ILE A 146 8.41 15.05 -19.85
CA ILE A 146 8.99 15.13 -21.19
C ILE A 146 10.09 16.19 -21.13
N ASP A 147 11.27 15.87 -21.65
CA ASP A 147 12.34 16.83 -21.82
C ASP A 147 12.00 17.86 -22.93
N ASP A 148 12.60 19.02 -22.89
CA ASP A 148 12.41 20.03 -23.91
C ASP A 148 12.85 19.48 -25.29
N ILE A 149 12.03 19.72 -26.31
CA ILE A 149 12.30 19.35 -27.70
C ILE A 149 12.99 20.53 -28.40
N PHE A 150 14.31 20.47 -28.45
CA PHE A 150 15.12 21.57 -29.02
C PHE A 150 15.28 21.52 -30.55
N ASP A 151 15.18 20.32 -31.14
CA ASP A 151 15.25 20.13 -32.58
C ASP A 151 13.88 20.35 -33.17
N ASN A 152 13.73 21.40 -34.01
CA ASN A 152 12.50 21.64 -34.76
C ASN A 152 12.29 20.51 -35.78
N PRO A 153 11.55 19.43 -35.46
CA PRO A 153 11.41 18.29 -36.35
C PRO A 153 10.72 18.68 -37.66
N VAL A 154 11.06 17.96 -38.71
CA VAL A 154 10.52 18.19 -40.03
C VAL A 154 9.39 17.21 -40.32
N ALA A 155 8.28 17.70 -40.92
CA ALA A 155 7.18 16.83 -41.34
C ALA A 155 7.69 15.73 -42.29
N GLY A 156 7.29 14.46 -42.04
CA GLY A 156 7.76 13.29 -42.79
C GLY A 156 9.06 12.70 -42.31
N GLU A 157 9.71 13.29 -41.34
CA GLU A 157 10.94 12.76 -40.72
C GLU A 157 10.72 12.20 -39.33
N GLN A 158 11.68 11.40 -38.89
CA GLN A 158 11.71 10.82 -37.57
C GLN A 158 12.48 11.75 -36.62
N PHE A 159 11.94 11.98 -35.43
CA PHE A 159 12.63 12.72 -34.39
C PHE A 159 12.63 11.93 -33.08
N ASN A 160 13.58 12.23 -32.22
CA ASN A 160 13.69 11.60 -30.91
C ASN A 160 13.12 12.51 -29.83
N ILE A 161 12.44 11.90 -28.90
CA ILE A 161 11.91 12.52 -27.68
C ILE A 161 12.41 11.72 -26.48
N SER A 162 12.75 12.40 -25.43
CA SER A 162 13.20 11.79 -24.16
C SER A 162 12.43 12.35 -22.99
N GLY A 163 12.61 11.71 -21.86
CA GLY A 163 12.04 12.16 -20.64
C GLY A 163 12.34 11.26 -19.48
N ARG A 164 11.62 11.48 -18.41
CA ARG A 164 11.78 10.74 -17.18
C ARG A 164 10.43 10.31 -16.61
N ILE A 165 10.36 9.08 -16.09
CA ILE A 165 9.24 8.60 -15.27
C ILE A 165 9.76 8.07 -13.96
N THR A 166 9.22 8.57 -12.87
CA THR A 166 9.60 8.17 -11.51
C THR A 166 8.39 7.81 -10.70
N SER A 167 8.61 7.02 -9.67
CA SER A 167 7.64 6.84 -8.59
C SER A 167 7.68 8.04 -7.63
N ASP A 168 6.76 8.06 -6.69
CA ASP A 168 6.62 9.11 -5.68
C ASP A 168 7.84 9.28 -4.75
N ASN A 169 8.73 8.28 -4.66
CA ASN A 169 10.00 8.36 -3.95
C ASN A 169 11.18 8.85 -4.82
N GLY A 170 10.91 9.23 -6.09
CA GLY A 170 11.91 9.73 -7.04
C GLY A 170 12.76 8.65 -7.74
N SER A 171 12.59 7.37 -7.42
CA SER A 171 13.24 6.26 -8.13
C SER A 171 12.52 5.93 -9.46
N GLY A 172 13.19 5.19 -10.34
CA GLY A 172 12.55 4.57 -11.50
C GLY A 172 11.46 3.58 -11.08
N LEU A 173 10.66 3.10 -12.05
CA LEU A 173 9.61 2.14 -11.79
C LEU A 173 10.21 0.75 -11.58
N GLU A 174 9.88 0.12 -10.46
CA GLU A 174 10.38 -1.19 -10.07
C GLU A 174 9.22 -2.16 -9.79
N GLN A 175 9.41 -3.43 -10.08
CA GLN A 175 8.51 -4.48 -9.57
C GLN A 175 8.75 -4.69 -8.07
N VAL A 176 7.84 -5.43 -7.44
CA VAL A 176 7.95 -5.76 -6.01
C VAL A 176 9.24 -6.55 -5.69
N ASP A 177 9.80 -7.25 -6.68
CA ASP A 177 11.06 -7.99 -6.60
C ASP A 177 12.31 -7.15 -6.91
N GLY A 178 12.15 -5.85 -7.16
CA GLY A 178 13.25 -4.92 -7.49
C GLY A 178 13.66 -4.91 -8.96
N THR A 179 13.00 -5.68 -9.84
CA THR A 179 13.25 -5.61 -11.29
C THR A 179 12.60 -4.38 -11.90
N LEU A 180 13.22 -3.84 -12.95
CA LEU A 180 12.67 -2.68 -13.67
C LEU A 180 11.42 -3.07 -14.47
N LEU A 181 10.40 -2.23 -14.43
CA LEU A 181 9.21 -2.37 -15.27
C LEU A 181 9.41 -1.67 -16.61
N PRO A 182 8.92 -2.28 -17.72
CA PRO A 182 8.82 -1.56 -18.98
C PRO A 182 7.82 -0.41 -18.81
N ALA A 183 8.21 0.79 -19.27
CA ALA A 183 7.31 1.94 -19.29
C ALA A 183 6.46 1.89 -20.58
N ASN A 184 5.16 1.69 -20.44
CA ASN A 184 4.22 1.84 -21.53
C ASN A 184 3.80 3.32 -21.61
N ILE A 185 4.39 4.07 -22.52
CA ILE A 185 4.08 5.49 -22.72
C ILE A 185 3.36 5.63 -24.07
N LEU A 186 2.17 6.19 -24.01
CA LEU A 186 1.40 6.60 -25.20
C LEU A 186 1.73 8.04 -25.54
N PHE A 187 1.77 8.36 -26.84
CA PHE A 187 1.96 9.70 -27.32
C PHE A 187 0.78 10.15 -28.17
N ASP A 188 0.33 11.35 -27.89
CA ASP A 188 -0.62 12.11 -28.72
C ASP A 188 0.01 13.41 -29.20
N ILE A 189 -0.22 13.77 -30.44
CA ILE A 189 0.15 15.10 -30.96
C ILE A 189 -1.12 15.82 -31.40
N ASN A 190 -1.37 17.00 -30.80
CA ASN A 190 -2.57 17.81 -31.03
C ASN A 190 -3.88 17.03 -30.81
N GLY A 191 -3.88 16.02 -29.92
CA GLY A 191 -5.04 15.18 -29.64
C GLY A 191 -5.22 13.99 -30.59
N GLU A 192 -4.29 13.78 -31.54
CA GLU A 192 -4.26 12.59 -32.39
C GLU A 192 -3.24 11.57 -31.86
N SER A 193 -3.69 10.34 -31.59
CA SER A 193 -2.83 9.29 -31.11
C SER A 193 -1.86 8.82 -32.18
N ILE A 194 -0.56 8.88 -31.88
CA ILE A 194 0.51 8.42 -32.78
C ILE A 194 1.00 7.01 -32.46
N GLY A 195 0.27 6.33 -31.54
CA GLY A 195 0.56 4.96 -31.13
C GLY A 195 1.64 4.80 -30.07
N PHE A 196 1.87 3.55 -29.69
CA PHE A 196 2.95 3.21 -28.76
C PHE A 196 4.30 3.30 -29.42
N THR A 197 5.20 4.07 -28.87
CA THR A 197 6.59 4.08 -29.31
C THR A 197 7.55 4.27 -28.16
N VAL A 198 7.62 3.29 -27.27
CA VAL A 198 8.85 3.14 -26.50
C VAL A 198 9.71 2.13 -27.22
N SER A 199 10.65 2.59 -28.00
CA SER A 199 11.63 1.71 -28.66
C SER A 199 12.60 1.16 -27.61
N GLY A 200 12.42 -0.10 -27.22
CA GLY A 200 13.45 -0.87 -26.53
C GLY A 200 13.64 -0.56 -25.07
N GLY A 201 12.64 -0.05 -24.39
CA GLY A 201 12.89 0.57 -23.20
C GLY A 201 12.63 -0.04 -21.90
N PHE A 202 13.66 -0.46 -21.35
CA PHE A 202 13.74 -0.45 -19.91
C PHE A 202 13.98 1.01 -19.48
N VAL A 203 13.06 1.53 -18.66
CA VAL A 203 13.36 2.72 -17.91
C VAL A 203 14.61 2.41 -17.09
N THR A 204 15.66 3.19 -17.25
CA THR A 204 16.88 3.01 -16.45
C THR A 204 16.57 3.12 -14.97
N THR A 205 17.47 2.72 -14.10
CA THR A 205 17.34 2.90 -12.64
C THR A 205 16.98 4.32 -12.22
N GLY A 206 17.29 5.33 -13.06
CA GLY A 206 16.89 6.73 -12.85
C GLY A 206 15.53 7.12 -13.43
N GLY A 207 14.83 6.19 -14.12
CA GLY A 207 13.54 6.48 -14.74
C GLY A 207 13.62 7.11 -16.14
N TYR A 208 14.79 7.21 -16.77
CA TYR A 208 14.94 7.81 -18.09
C TYR A 208 14.43 6.91 -19.20
N TRP A 209 13.71 7.51 -20.15
CA TRP A 209 13.18 6.86 -21.33
C TRP A 209 13.48 7.71 -22.59
N ASN A 210 13.46 7.07 -23.74
CA ASN A 210 13.51 7.72 -25.04
C ASN A 210 12.54 7.04 -26.00
N ALA A 211 12.06 7.77 -26.96
CA ALA A 211 11.20 7.30 -28.01
C ALA A 211 11.56 7.97 -29.34
N SER A 212 11.31 7.29 -30.45
CA SER A 212 11.49 7.83 -31.79
C SER A 212 10.13 7.90 -32.47
N ILE A 213 9.75 9.09 -32.91
CA ILE A 213 8.43 9.40 -33.46
C ILE A 213 8.59 9.77 -34.93
N LEU A 214 7.80 9.14 -35.81
CA LEU A 214 7.70 9.50 -37.22
C LEU A 214 6.54 10.48 -37.41
N LEU A 215 6.83 11.72 -37.82
CA LEU A 215 5.80 12.68 -38.19
C LEU A 215 5.22 12.35 -39.57
N SER A 216 3.89 12.52 -39.72
CA SER A 216 3.28 12.41 -41.02
C SER A 216 3.86 13.48 -41.99
N PRO A 217 4.07 13.17 -43.30
CA PRO A 217 4.49 14.17 -44.26
C PRO A 217 3.51 15.36 -44.39
N ASN A 218 2.26 15.15 -44.04
CA ASN A 218 1.22 16.17 -44.07
C ASN A 218 1.05 16.90 -42.75
N PHE A 219 1.97 16.68 -41.79
CA PHE A 219 1.90 17.29 -40.48
C PHE A 219 2.05 18.81 -40.56
N ALA A 220 1.19 19.54 -39.86
CA ALA A 220 1.17 20.98 -39.92
C ALA A 220 2.47 21.60 -39.39
N ALA A 221 3.06 22.53 -40.15
CA ALA A 221 4.18 23.33 -39.69
C ALA A 221 3.71 24.34 -38.62
N GLY A 222 4.58 24.65 -37.65
CA GLY A 222 4.31 25.59 -36.57
C GLY A 222 4.30 24.95 -35.21
N ASN A 223 3.69 25.62 -34.24
CA ASN A 223 3.64 25.19 -32.86
C ASN A 223 2.66 24.02 -32.66
N ASN A 224 3.13 22.95 -32.10
CA ASN A 224 2.37 21.72 -31.81
C ASN A 224 2.52 21.33 -30.36
N THR A 225 1.52 20.63 -29.83
CA THR A 225 1.55 20.09 -28.45
C THR A 225 1.69 18.58 -28.53
N ILE A 226 2.64 18.03 -27.80
CA ILE A 226 2.76 16.59 -27.57
C ILE A 226 2.39 16.26 -26.14
N GLU A 227 1.53 15.27 -25.99
CA GLU A 227 1.18 14.66 -24.70
C GLU A 227 1.79 13.26 -24.65
N ALA A 228 2.41 12.93 -23.52
CA ALA A 228 2.83 11.59 -23.17
C ALA A 228 2.00 11.12 -21.98
N ALA A 229 1.46 9.90 -22.05
CA ALA A 229 0.68 9.29 -20.99
C ALA A 229 1.25 7.92 -20.61
N TYR A 230 1.60 7.74 -19.36
CA TYR A 230 2.02 6.45 -18.82
C TYR A 230 0.82 5.61 -18.47
N ILE A 231 0.74 4.40 -19.02
CA ILE A 231 -0.27 3.40 -18.69
C ILE A 231 0.39 2.29 -17.88
N PRO A 232 0.03 2.13 -16.57
CA PRO A 232 0.63 1.11 -15.74
C PRO A 232 0.32 -0.30 -16.21
N ALA A 233 1.35 -1.14 -16.32
CA ALA A 233 1.21 -2.57 -16.57
C ALA A 233 0.85 -3.38 -15.30
N VAL A 234 0.98 -2.76 -14.13
CA VAL A 234 0.78 -3.40 -12.82
C VAL A 234 -0.04 -2.52 -11.87
N ASN A 235 -0.79 -3.14 -10.98
CA ASN A 235 -1.81 -2.47 -10.16
C ASN A 235 -1.26 -1.62 -8.98
N PHE A 236 0.06 -1.56 -8.79
CA PHE A 236 0.65 -0.79 -7.70
C PHE A 236 1.29 0.53 -8.15
N TYR A 237 1.13 0.90 -9.42
CA TYR A 237 1.42 2.24 -9.92
C TYR A 237 0.15 2.90 -10.42
N LEU A 238 0.07 4.21 -10.30
CA LEU A 238 -0.97 5.03 -10.92
C LEU A 238 -0.40 5.66 -12.19
N GLY A 239 -1.24 5.81 -13.21
CA GLY A 239 -0.88 6.49 -14.45
C GLY A 239 -0.60 7.98 -14.22
N SER A 240 0.20 8.55 -15.11
CA SER A 240 0.50 9.98 -15.14
C SER A 240 0.65 10.46 -16.59
N ASN A 241 0.47 11.75 -16.82
CA ASN A 241 0.67 12.39 -18.11
C ASN A 241 1.58 13.61 -17.98
N SER A 242 2.13 14.01 -19.11
CA SER A 242 2.94 15.22 -19.28
C SER A 242 2.75 15.77 -20.66
N THR A 243 2.81 17.09 -20.80
CA THR A 243 2.67 17.77 -22.09
C THR A 243 3.84 18.74 -22.29
N THR A 244 4.29 18.85 -23.53
CA THR A 244 5.23 19.90 -23.94
C THR A 244 4.87 20.43 -25.34
N GLN A 245 5.44 21.57 -25.70
CA GLN A 245 5.24 22.18 -27.02
C GLN A 245 6.53 22.08 -27.84
N PHE A 246 6.38 21.99 -29.17
CA PHE A 246 7.50 21.96 -30.06
C PHE A 246 7.08 22.58 -31.41
N ASP A 247 8.04 23.18 -32.14
CA ASP A 247 7.83 23.73 -33.44
C ASP A 247 8.19 22.72 -34.53
N THR A 248 7.31 22.56 -35.53
CA THR A 248 7.54 21.68 -36.68
C THR A 248 7.81 22.52 -37.92
N ARG A 249 8.77 22.09 -38.72
CA ARG A 249 9.07 22.65 -40.02
C ARG A 249 8.36 21.86 -41.14
N GLY A 250 7.79 22.56 -42.08
CA GLY A 250 7.24 21.97 -43.30
C GLY A 250 8.28 21.90 -44.41
N PHE A 251 8.08 20.99 -45.35
CA PHE A 251 8.83 20.98 -46.61
C PHE A 251 8.32 22.08 -47.54
N THR A 252 9.25 22.78 -48.17
CA THR A 252 8.96 23.65 -49.32
C THR A 252 9.47 22.98 -50.57
N GLU A 253 8.58 22.68 -51.52
CA GLU A 253 8.94 22.17 -52.86
C GLU A 253 8.95 23.32 -53.86
N ILE A 254 10.06 23.54 -54.53
CA ILE A 254 10.14 24.46 -55.64
C ILE A 254 9.83 23.69 -56.93
N ARG A 255 8.67 23.94 -57.51
CA ARG A 255 8.33 23.38 -58.82
C ARG A 255 8.67 24.36 -59.89
N PHE A 256 9.49 23.96 -60.87
CA PHE A 256 9.68 24.68 -62.10
C PHE A 256 8.44 24.44 -62.97
N ILE A 257 7.72 25.49 -63.25
CA ILE A 257 6.64 25.48 -64.29
C ILE A 257 7.33 25.76 -65.63
N GLU A 258 7.43 24.73 -66.47
CA GLU A 258 7.87 24.96 -67.84
C GLU A 258 6.91 25.88 -68.51
N PRO A 259 7.39 26.95 -69.23
CA PRO A 259 6.52 27.82 -69.97
C PRO A 259 5.88 26.98 -71.08
N THR A 260 4.56 26.95 -71.13
CA THR A 260 3.80 26.43 -72.27
C THR A 260 4.03 27.36 -73.42
N LEU A 261 4.71 26.84 -74.49
CA LEU A 261 4.86 27.57 -75.78
C LEU A 261 3.56 27.59 -76.54
#